data_1cef4269715a23eccc7bd010a81b7e85
#
_entry.id   1cef4269715a23eccc7bd010a81b7e85
#
_cell.length_a   1.000
_cell.length_b   1.000
_cell.length_c   1.000
_cell.angle_alpha   90.00
_cell.angle_beta   90.00
_cell.angle_gamma   90.00
#
_symmetry.space_group_name_H-M   'P 1'
#
loop_
_entity.id
_entity.type
_entity.pdbx_description
1 polymer ?
#
loop_
_entity_poly.entity_id
_entity_poly.type
_entity_poly.pdbx_seq_one_letter_code
_entity_poly.pdbx_strand_id
1 'polypeptide(L)'
;MNSGKLYLISSSLGVLSHLTIFIKGEWDTHAPDLVRYFVFWPVVVFSLLAILGYGYAVRTLALAMLSYDGGIWLSMIVYRWFYHPLRHFPGPALARVSALWSLGRVARDAKWHINVQELHQQYGNFVRIKPREISINDASAIKLIYGVGTSCTKGVFYDLYYPHRSLQMCRDKAFHSRRRRVWDQGFNSRALTGYEPFIREHCDDLIERISSQMEEPLLINDVLDGFAWDSMGILAFGKSFGMVKGNSHPMLDTIRAVKKSGAFILTATWMLIMAQNLPMIRKASAKWLDWCAEMLEERRKMGVSRKDLFSYLIAEPPPGTDDSLKLTDGDLVIESELAIGAGSQTTASTMNALLFLLAKHPETYRKLQEEVDSVLPPDAPLCDSALTGQPYLEGCINEVMRLYPAVTSGVPRETGPGGMTIDSVFIPAYTTVSVPTYTVQRDPRNYQHPDEFIPERWIDKPELIIKKEAFIPFSTGPYSCAGKSFAMMQIRLVIATIVRNFEFRLPPEQEKETLDTLNRTGVQDCFTMVVPSYDLIFTKRD
;
A
#
# COMPACT_ATOMS: atom_id res chain seq x y z
N MET A 1 29.12 31.78 34.63
CA MET A 1 29.72 31.04 33.48
C MET A 1 29.61 31.94 32.25
N ASN A 2 30.67 32.14 31.48
CA ASN A 2 30.59 32.95 30.26
C ASN A 2 29.63 32.28 29.30
N SER A 3 28.67 33.03 28.70
CA SER A 3 27.62 32.51 27.79
C SER A 3 28.21 31.65 26.68
N GLY A 4 29.37 32.00 26.13
CA GLY A 4 30.05 31.21 25.12
C GLY A 4 30.47 29.80 25.58
N LYS A 5 30.92 29.67 26.83
CA LYS A 5 31.24 28.36 27.42
C LYS A 5 29.98 27.50 27.62
N LEU A 6 28.85 28.13 28.00
CA LEU A 6 27.57 27.43 28.14
C LEU A 6 27.11 26.84 26.79
N TYR A 7 27.17 27.62 25.72
CA TYR A 7 26.73 27.17 24.40
C TYR A 7 27.63 26.06 23.84
N LEU A 8 28.94 26.15 24.07
CA LEU A 8 29.86 25.08 23.66
C LEU A 8 29.60 23.77 24.43
N ILE A 9 29.38 23.85 25.74
CA ILE A 9 29.01 22.68 26.55
C ILE A 9 27.69 22.09 26.08
N SER A 10 26.68 22.92 25.85
CA SER A 10 25.37 22.47 25.35
C SER A 10 25.49 21.76 23.99
N SER A 11 26.23 22.31 23.05
CA SER A 11 26.47 21.67 21.74
C SER A 11 27.23 20.36 21.90
N SER A 12 28.24 20.28 22.75
CA SER A 12 28.99 19.06 23.03
C SER A 12 28.11 17.98 23.67
N LEU A 13 27.19 18.35 24.56
CA LEU A 13 26.20 17.46 25.13
C LEU A 13 25.22 16.96 24.06
N GLY A 14 24.82 17.80 23.09
CA GLY A 14 24.03 17.41 21.94
C GLY A 14 24.71 16.35 21.08
N VAL A 15 25.99 16.55 20.76
CA VAL A 15 26.82 15.54 20.06
C VAL A 15 26.86 14.23 20.84
N LEU A 16 27.12 14.29 22.15
CA LEU A 16 27.19 13.11 23.03
C LEU A 16 25.84 12.37 23.06
N SER A 17 24.74 13.10 23.20
CA SER A 17 23.38 12.53 23.18
C SER A 17 23.10 11.81 21.87
N HIS A 18 23.48 12.37 20.71
CA HIS A 18 23.35 11.67 19.43
C HIS A 18 24.17 10.37 19.42
N LEU A 19 25.43 10.40 19.80
CA LEU A 19 26.33 9.25 19.69
C LEU A 19 26.02 8.14 20.72
N THR A 20 25.37 8.45 21.84
CA THR A 20 25.08 7.46 22.89
C THR A 20 23.62 6.97 22.87
N ILE A 21 22.68 7.82 22.50
CA ILE A 21 21.24 7.57 22.58
C ILE A 21 20.63 7.49 21.18
N PHE A 22 20.61 8.61 20.43
CA PHE A 22 19.82 8.72 19.20
C PHE A 22 20.37 7.94 17.99
N ILE A 23 21.63 7.52 18.02
CA ILE A 23 22.20 6.65 17.00
C ILE A 23 21.65 5.22 17.06
N LYS A 24 21.10 4.80 18.20
CA LYS A 24 20.61 3.45 18.47
C LYS A 24 19.09 3.39 18.37
N GLY A 25 18.59 2.25 17.88
CA GLY A 25 17.15 1.96 17.86
C GLY A 25 16.37 2.68 16.76
N GLU A 26 15.08 2.63 16.89
CA GLU A 26 14.09 3.26 16.03
C GLU A 26 13.36 4.36 16.80
N TRP A 27 13.30 5.55 16.24
CA TRP A 27 12.74 6.72 16.91
C TRP A 27 11.43 7.20 16.27
N ASP A 28 10.97 6.55 15.19
CA ASP A 28 9.78 6.96 14.46
C ASP A 28 8.51 6.93 15.33
N THR A 29 8.34 5.87 16.14
CA THR A 29 7.19 5.74 17.05
C THR A 29 7.26 6.71 18.23
N HIS A 30 8.44 7.17 18.58
CA HIS A 30 8.68 8.14 19.65
C HIS A 30 8.64 9.61 19.20
N ALA A 31 8.36 9.85 17.90
CA ALA A 31 8.34 11.21 17.35
C ALA A 31 7.42 12.18 18.13
N PRO A 32 6.20 11.81 18.58
CA PRO A 32 5.35 12.69 19.39
C PRO A 32 5.99 13.07 20.73
N ASP A 33 6.67 12.14 21.39
CA ASP A 33 7.34 12.39 22.66
C ASP A 33 8.55 13.29 22.47
N LEU A 34 9.34 13.07 21.42
CA LEU A 34 10.46 13.94 21.07
C LEU A 34 10.00 15.38 20.86
N VAL A 35 8.91 15.59 20.09
CA VAL A 35 8.36 16.94 19.91
C VAL A 35 7.83 17.53 21.22
N ARG A 36 7.17 16.71 22.05
CA ARG A 36 6.70 17.16 23.37
C ARG A 36 7.85 17.63 24.25
N TYR A 37 8.96 16.89 24.33
CA TYR A 37 10.09 17.21 25.19
C TYR A 37 11.02 18.28 24.62
N PHE A 38 11.25 18.30 23.31
CA PHE A 38 12.22 19.21 22.68
C PHE A 38 11.62 20.49 22.10
N VAL A 39 10.30 20.57 21.96
CA VAL A 39 9.62 21.75 21.43
C VAL A 39 8.58 22.26 22.42
N PHE A 40 7.56 21.45 22.74
CA PHE A 40 6.41 21.93 23.52
C PHE A 40 6.80 22.40 24.93
N TRP A 41 7.44 21.54 25.74
CA TRP A 41 7.82 21.92 27.09
C TRP A 41 8.81 23.09 27.17
N PRO A 42 9.87 23.18 26.36
CA PRO A 42 10.71 24.36 26.27
C PRO A 42 9.94 25.65 25.99
N VAL A 43 9.02 25.62 25.02
CA VAL A 43 8.20 26.80 24.70
C VAL A 43 7.34 27.21 25.90
N VAL A 44 6.71 26.26 26.59
CA VAL A 44 5.92 26.56 27.82
C VAL A 44 6.80 27.17 28.92
N VAL A 45 7.93 26.55 29.22
CA VAL A 45 8.86 27.03 30.25
C VAL A 45 9.42 28.42 29.92
N PHE A 46 9.83 28.62 28.66
CA PHE A 46 10.36 29.92 28.22
C PHE A 46 9.31 31.01 28.26
N SER A 47 8.07 30.71 27.85
CA SER A 47 6.95 31.66 27.93
C SER A 47 6.67 32.04 29.39
N LEU A 48 6.64 31.07 30.29
CA LEU A 48 6.41 31.31 31.72
C LEU A 48 7.51 32.18 32.33
N LEU A 49 8.77 31.88 32.06
CA LEU A 49 9.91 32.67 32.53
C LEU A 49 9.89 34.08 31.95
N ALA A 50 9.48 34.26 30.71
CA ALA A 50 9.34 35.59 30.10
C ALA A 50 8.25 36.42 30.80
N ILE A 51 7.09 35.81 31.10
CA ILE A 51 5.98 36.45 31.82
C ILE A 51 6.41 36.87 33.24
N LEU A 52 7.23 36.06 33.89
CA LEU A 52 7.80 36.34 35.22
C LEU A 52 8.93 37.38 35.20
N GLY A 53 9.26 37.97 34.07
CA GLY A 53 10.30 39.02 33.95
C GLY A 53 11.73 38.52 33.80
N TYR A 54 11.93 37.20 33.63
CA TYR A 54 13.27 36.61 33.48
C TYR A 54 13.79 36.59 32.02
N GLY A 55 13.56 37.65 31.23
CA GLY A 55 13.86 37.71 29.79
C GLY A 55 15.32 37.37 29.43
N TYR A 56 16.31 37.80 30.25
CA TYR A 56 17.71 37.42 30.00
C TYR A 56 17.96 35.93 30.17
N ALA A 57 17.36 35.31 31.19
CA ALA A 57 17.49 33.87 31.44
C ALA A 57 16.80 33.08 30.29
N VAL A 58 15.63 33.49 29.82
CA VAL A 58 14.94 32.90 28.67
C VAL A 58 15.84 32.91 27.43
N ARG A 59 16.41 34.05 27.07
CA ARG A 59 17.30 34.17 25.91
C ARG A 59 18.52 33.24 26.05
N THR A 60 19.15 33.18 27.22
CA THR A 60 20.34 32.36 27.45
C THR A 60 20.01 30.88 27.37
N LEU A 61 18.89 30.43 27.96
CA LEU A 61 18.42 29.03 27.91
C LEU A 61 17.99 28.63 26.51
N ALA A 62 17.28 29.49 25.81
CA ALA A 62 16.87 29.21 24.41
C ALA A 62 18.09 29.04 23.49
N LEU A 63 19.10 29.91 23.60
CA LEU A 63 20.33 29.77 22.84
C LEU A 63 21.13 28.53 23.23
N ALA A 64 21.15 28.15 24.50
CA ALA A 64 21.78 26.92 24.96
C ALA A 64 21.08 25.68 24.39
N MET A 65 19.74 25.70 24.37
CA MET A 65 18.95 24.62 23.77
C MET A 65 19.16 24.53 22.25
N LEU A 66 19.11 25.65 21.56
CA LEU A 66 19.43 25.68 20.12
C LEU A 66 20.84 25.18 19.82
N SER A 67 21.80 25.47 20.73
CA SER A 67 23.17 24.95 20.60
C SER A 67 23.22 23.44 20.81
N TYR A 68 22.44 22.92 21.77
CA TYR A 68 22.30 21.47 22.00
C TYR A 68 21.69 20.77 20.78
N ASP A 69 20.58 21.27 20.28
CA ASP A 69 19.92 20.73 19.08
C ASP A 69 20.82 20.80 17.84
N GLY A 70 21.52 21.93 17.68
CA GLY A 70 22.55 22.10 16.65
C GLY A 70 23.67 21.07 16.74
N GLY A 71 24.10 20.72 17.94
CA GLY A 71 25.07 19.65 18.22
C GLY A 71 24.53 18.27 17.78
N ILE A 72 23.26 17.96 18.10
CA ILE A 72 22.60 16.71 17.63
C ILE A 72 22.58 16.67 16.12
N TRP A 73 22.06 17.72 15.47
CA TRP A 73 21.91 17.77 14.02
C TRP A 73 23.25 17.68 13.29
N LEU A 74 24.25 18.43 13.73
CA LEU A 74 25.58 18.39 13.12
C LEU A 74 26.19 16.99 13.24
N SER A 75 26.16 16.40 14.44
CA SER A 75 26.65 15.06 14.68
C SER A 75 25.92 14.02 13.84
N MET A 76 24.60 14.13 13.72
CA MET A 76 23.78 13.23 12.89
C MET A 76 24.13 13.34 11.40
N ILE A 77 24.29 14.55 10.86
CA ILE A 77 24.68 14.78 9.47
C ILE A 77 26.05 14.16 9.19
N VAL A 78 27.04 14.47 10.05
CA VAL A 78 28.41 13.94 9.92
C VAL A 78 28.40 12.41 9.98
N TYR A 79 27.68 11.84 10.94
CA TYR A 79 27.56 10.40 11.06
C TYR A 79 26.93 9.76 9.80
N ARG A 80 25.76 10.27 9.36
CA ARG A 80 25.03 9.73 8.21
C ARG A 80 25.80 9.82 6.91
N TRP A 81 26.65 10.82 6.80
CA TRP A 81 27.48 11.05 5.61
C TRP A 81 28.73 10.19 5.60
N PHE A 82 29.49 10.16 6.70
CA PHE A 82 30.84 9.59 6.74
C PHE A 82 30.95 8.25 7.45
N TYR A 83 30.13 7.98 8.45
CA TYR A 83 30.29 6.85 9.36
C TYR A 83 29.15 5.83 9.31
N HIS A 84 28.01 6.16 8.69
CA HIS A 84 26.86 5.25 8.63
C HIS A 84 27.21 3.97 7.87
N PRO A 85 26.76 2.77 8.31
CA PRO A 85 27.02 1.50 7.60
C PRO A 85 26.63 1.52 6.12
N LEU A 86 25.60 2.31 5.75
CA LEU A 86 25.13 2.46 4.38
C LEU A 86 25.86 3.54 3.55
N ARG A 87 26.98 4.11 4.03
CA ARG A 87 27.69 5.20 3.34
C ARG A 87 28.16 4.84 1.92
N HIS A 88 28.44 3.56 1.69
CA HIS A 88 28.96 3.07 0.41
C HIS A 88 27.87 2.86 -0.65
N PHE A 89 26.59 2.77 -0.23
CA PHE A 89 25.51 2.60 -1.19
C PHE A 89 25.27 3.91 -1.97
N PRO A 90 25.16 3.84 -3.32
CA PRO A 90 24.88 5.01 -4.13
C PRO A 90 23.48 5.55 -3.86
N GLY A 91 23.25 6.81 -4.21
CA GLY A 91 21.96 7.48 -4.07
C GLY A 91 22.09 8.98 -3.88
N PRO A 92 20.99 9.72 -3.90
CA PRO A 92 20.99 11.17 -3.76
C PRO A 92 21.63 11.62 -2.45
N ALA A 93 22.48 12.65 -2.51
CA ALA A 93 23.22 13.14 -1.37
C ALA A 93 22.32 13.52 -0.19
N LEU A 94 21.22 14.23 -0.46
CA LEU A 94 20.27 14.66 0.58
C LEU A 94 19.46 13.50 1.16
N ALA A 95 19.17 12.45 0.36
CA ALA A 95 18.49 11.25 0.84
C ALA A 95 19.33 10.50 1.89
N ARG A 96 20.67 10.55 1.78
CA ARG A 96 21.58 9.96 2.79
C ARG A 96 21.42 10.61 4.16
N VAL A 97 21.09 11.90 4.17
CA VAL A 97 21.00 12.71 5.40
C VAL A 97 19.61 12.72 6.00
N SER A 98 18.56 12.86 5.15
CA SER A 98 17.20 13.04 5.66
C SER A 98 16.15 12.41 4.75
N ALA A 99 15.13 11.80 5.36
CA ALA A 99 13.93 11.34 4.66
C ALA A 99 13.07 12.51 4.10
N LEU A 100 13.30 13.74 4.54
CA LEU A 100 12.61 14.93 4.02
C LEU A 100 12.87 15.13 2.53
N TRP A 101 14.00 14.66 2.01
CA TRP A 101 14.26 14.67 0.57
C TRP A 101 13.26 13.81 -0.20
N SER A 102 13.05 12.56 0.23
CA SER A 102 12.09 11.64 -0.37
C SER A 102 10.66 12.17 -0.21
N LEU A 103 10.35 12.71 0.97
CA LEU A 103 9.06 13.33 1.25
C LEU A 103 8.77 14.50 0.32
N GLY A 104 9.75 15.39 0.06
CA GLY A 104 9.61 16.51 -0.88
C GLY A 104 9.32 16.06 -2.32
N ARG A 105 9.87 14.90 -2.73
CA ARG A 105 9.55 14.29 -4.04
C ARG A 105 8.11 13.79 -4.08
N VAL A 106 7.67 13.07 -3.05
CA VAL A 106 6.30 12.57 -2.94
C VAL A 106 5.28 13.70 -2.86
N ALA A 107 5.58 14.74 -2.07
CA ALA A 107 4.69 15.89 -1.87
C ALA A 107 4.39 16.66 -3.16
N ARG A 108 5.28 16.58 -4.14
CA ARG A 108 5.14 17.29 -5.41
C ARG A 108 4.03 16.71 -6.29
N ASP A 109 3.98 15.37 -6.45
CA ASP A 109 3.10 14.75 -7.44
C ASP A 109 2.62 13.33 -7.08
N ALA A 110 2.99 12.81 -5.90
CA ALA A 110 2.70 11.44 -5.46
C ALA A 110 3.17 10.34 -6.44
N LYS A 111 4.28 10.56 -7.17
CA LYS A 111 4.83 9.63 -8.16
C LYS A 111 6.11 8.95 -7.66
N TRP A 112 6.10 8.48 -6.42
CA TRP A 112 7.29 7.90 -5.82
C TRP A 112 7.85 6.72 -6.61
N HIS A 113 7.00 5.87 -7.18
CA HIS A 113 7.39 4.75 -8.03
C HIS A 113 8.22 5.16 -9.26
N ILE A 114 7.86 6.27 -9.92
CA ILE A 114 8.63 6.83 -11.04
C ILE A 114 9.97 7.38 -10.55
N ASN A 115 9.94 8.15 -9.45
CA ASN A 115 11.19 8.67 -8.87
C ASN A 115 12.15 7.53 -8.52
N VAL A 116 11.66 6.42 -7.95
CA VAL A 116 12.48 5.25 -7.62
C VAL A 116 13.02 4.58 -8.87
N GLN A 117 12.23 4.45 -9.94
CA GLN A 117 12.69 3.92 -11.22
C GLN A 117 13.82 4.76 -11.81
N GLU A 118 13.66 6.09 -11.85
CA GLU A 118 14.71 7.03 -12.30
C GLU A 118 15.99 6.91 -11.47
N LEU A 119 15.85 6.76 -10.14
CA LEU A 119 16.99 6.56 -9.26
C LEU A 119 17.73 5.26 -9.58
N HIS A 120 17.02 4.17 -9.86
CA HIS A 120 17.66 2.93 -10.28
C HIS A 120 18.32 3.01 -11.64
N GLN A 121 17.77 3.77 -12.58
CA GLN A 121 18.42 4.06 -13.86
C GLN A 121 19.72 4.85 -13.67
N GLN A 122 19.75 5.77 -12.71
CA GLN A 122 20.93 6.62 -12.46
C GLN A 122 21.99 5.95 -11.59
N TYR A 123 21.58 5.19 -10.56
CA TYR A 123 22.49 4.72 -9.50
C TYR A 123 22.69 3.19 -9.49
N GLY A 124 21.93 2.45 -10.32
CA GLY A 124 22.05 0.98 -10.41
C GLY A 124 21.10 0.22 -9.47
N ASN A 125 21.45 -1.05 -9.19
CA ASN A 125 20.54 -1.99 -8.53
C ASN A 125 20.26 -1.69 -7.06
N PHE A 126 21.20 -1.11 -6.34
CA PHE A 126 21.12 -0.85 -4.91
C PHE A 126 21.18 0.64 -4.68
N VAL A 127 20.07 1.25 -4.31
CA VAL A 127 19.97 2.71 -4.16
C VAL A 127 19.56 3.08 -2.74
N ARG A 128 20.39 3.89 -2.06
CA ARG A 128 20.04 4.45 -0.76
C ARG A 128 19.07 5.60 -0.92
N ILE A 129 17.79 5.34 -0.67
CA ILE A 129 16.68 6.29 -0.87
C ILE A 129 16.30 7.08 0.38
N LYS A 130 16.74 6.64 1.56
CA LYS A 130 16.60 7.32 2.87
C LYS A 130 17.79 6.97 3.77
N PRO A 131 17.97 7.64 4.92
CA PRO A 131 19.14 7.39 5.78
C PRO A 131 19.37 5.93 6.17
N ARG A 132 18.28 5.14 6.36
CA ARG A 132 18.33 3.72 6.77
C ARG A 132 17.67 2.77 5.77
N GLU A 133 17.41 3.23 4.55
CA GLU A 133 16.64 2.44 3.57
C GLU A 133 17.34 2.33 2.23
N ILE A 134 17.37 1.10 1.69
CA ILE A 134 17.87 0.74 0.38
C ILE A 134 16.73 0.18 -0.46
N SER A 135 16.52 0.75 -1.64
CA SER A 135 15.70 0.17 -2.70
C SER A 135 16.58 -0.74 -3.55
N ILE A 136 16.06 -1.92 -3.92
CA ILE A 136 16.83 -2.97 -4.61
C ILE A 136 16.08 -3.40 -5.86
N ASN A 137 16.59 -3.02 -7.03
CA ASN A 137 16.04 -3.44 -8.32
C ASN A 137 16.78 -4.68 -8.85
N ASP A 138 16.54 -5.80 -8.18
CA ASP A 138 17.06 -7.11 -8.56
C ASP A 138 16.06 -8.21 -8.28
N ALA A 139 15.76 -9.05 -9.28
CA ALA A 139 14.82 -10.16 -9.13
C ALA A 139 15.33 -11.21 -8.13
N SER A 140 16.66 -11.43 -8.03
CA SER A 140 17.26 -12.36 -7.07
C SER A 140 16.99 -11.98 -5.61
N ALA A 141 16.84 -10.67 -5.33
CA ALA A 141 16.55 -10.14 -4.01
C ALA A 141 15.15 -10.54 -3.49
N ILE A 142 14.21 -10.80 -4.39
CA ILE A 142 12.80 -11.07 -4.03
C ILE A 142 12.69 -12.26 -3.09
N LYS A 143 13.30 -13.39 -3.46
CA LYS A 143 13.27 -14.60 -2.65
C LYS A 143 13.96 -14.42 -1.30
N LEU A 144 15.07 -13.67 -1.29
CA LEU A 144 15.85 -13.42 -0.07
C LEU A 144 15.13 -12.49 0.90
N ILE A 145 14.45 -11.45 0.41
CA ILE A 145 13.76 -10.46 1.24
C ILE A 145 12.37 -10.92 1.65
N TYR A 146 11.59 -11.52 0.72
CA TYR A 146 10.17 -11.83 0.94
C TYR A 146 9.87 -13.31 1.06
N GLY A 147 10.76 -14.18 0.59
CA GLY A 147 10.53 -15.62 0.48
C GLY A 147 10.44 -16.35 1.81
N VAL A 148 10.06 -17.63 1.73
CA VAL A 148 10.05 -18.53 2.89
C VAL A 148 11.47 -18.69 3.45
N GLY A 149 11.60 -18.62 4.78
CA GLY A 149 12.89 -18.72 5.44
C GLY A 149 13.69 -17.41 5.51
N THR A 150 13.14 -16.30 5.01
CA THR A 150 13.82 -15.00 5.10
C THR A 150 14.14 -14.62 6.55
N SER A 151 15.34 -14.07 6.76
CA SER A 151 15.73 -13.43 8.02
C SER A 151 15.06 -12.05 8.20
N CYS A 152 14.53 -11.47 7.13
CA CYS A 152 13.88 -10.18 7.18
C CYS A 152 12.57 -10.21 7.99
N THR A 153 12.26 -9.08 8.62
CA THR A 153 11.02 -8.84 9.35
C THR A 153 10.27 -7.66 8.73
N LYS A 154 9.06 -7.41 9.17
CA LYS A 154 8.37 -6.16 8.89
C LYS A 154 9.08 -5.01 9.62
N GLY A 155 9.22 -3.84 8.98
CA GLY A 155 9.87 -2.65 9.57
C GLY A 155 8.89 -1.81 10.40
N VAL A 156 9.37 -0.65 10.88
CA VAL A 156 8.64 0.27 11.77
C VAL A 156 7.30 0.76 11.23
N PHE A 157 7.14 0.84 9.91
CA PHE A 157 5.87 1.17 9.27
C PHE A 157 4.70 0.31 9.78
N TYR A 158 4.95 -0.93 10.12
CA TYR A 158 3.91 -1.88 10.55
C TYR A 158 3.53 -1.74 12.03
N ASP A 159 4.11 -0.78 12.76
CA ASP A 159 3.71 -0.42 14.13
C ASP A 159 2.77 0.81 14.18
N LEU A 160 2.28 1.28 13.02
CA LEU A 160 1.46 2.49 12.90
C LEU A 160 0.22 2.51 13.81
N TYR A 161 -0.39 1.35 14.03
CA TYR A 161 -1.58 1.20 14.89
C TYR A 161 -1.25 0.66 16.29
N TYR A 162 0.04 0.51 16.63
CA TYR A 162 0.40 0.00 17.95
C TYR A 162 -0.28 0.81 19.09
N PRO A 163 -0.85 0.16 20.14
CA PRO A 163 -0.71 -1.24 20.50
C PRO A 163 -1.63 -2.24 19.76
N HIS A 164 -2.61 -1.79 18.97
CA HIS A 164 -3.48 -2.67 18.20
C HIS A 164 -2.77 -3.27 17.00
N ARG A 165 -3.16 -4.49 16.65
CA ARG A 165 -2.50 -5.30 15.63
C ARG A 165 -3.52 -5.91 14.67
N SER A 166 -3.13 -6.00 13.39
CA SER A 166 -3.86 -6.77 12.37
C SER A 166 -2.90 -7.72 11.67
N LEU A 167 -3.42 -8.55 10.76
CA LEU A 167 -2.57 -9.39 9.91
C LEU A 167 -1.49 -8.57 9.18
N GLN A 168 -1.84 -7.37 8.69
CA GLN A 168 -0.88 -6.49 8.03
C GLN A 168 -0.01 -5.73 9.03
N MET A 169 -0.61 -5.06 9.99
CA MET A 169 0.06 -4.19 10.97
C MET A 169 0.51 -4.99 12.20
N CYS A 170 1.50 -5.86 11.99
CA CYS A 170 2.13 -6.67 13.04
C CYS A 170 3.53 -7.08 12.62
N ARG A 171 4.53 -6.79 13.46
CA ARG A 171 5.94 -7.19 13.24
C ARG A 171 6.25 -8.56 13.85
N ASP A 172 5.52 -8.98 14.88
CA ASP A 172 5.72 -10.29 15.53
C ASP A 172 5.39 -11.43 14.57
N LYS A 173 6.40 -12.26 14.28
CA LYS A 173 6.26 -13.38 13.33
C LYS A 173 5.31 -14.48 13.85
N ALA A 174 5.30 -14.75 15.14
CA ALA A 174 4.48 -15.79 15.72
C ALA A 174 3.00 -15.39 15.72
N PHE A 175 2.70 -14.16 16.14
CA PHE A 175 1.36 -13.58 16.06
C PHE A 175 0.88 -13.54 14.61
N HIS A 176 1.69 -13.01 13.68
CA HIS A 176 1.34 -12.96 12.26
C HIS A 176 1.02 -14.36 11.71
N SER A 177 1.89 -15.36 11.92
CA SER A 177 1.70 -16.71 11.39
C SER A 177 0.42 -17.36 11.89
N ARG A 178 0.00 -17.08 13.12
CA ARG A 178 -1.24 -17.56 13.70
C ARG A 178 -2.45 -16.86 13.09
N ARG A 179 -2.38 -15.52 12.98
CA ARG A 179 -3.44 -14.73 12.31
C ARG A 179 -3.60 -15.14 10.86
N ARG A 180 -2.50 -15.36 10.16
CA ARG A 180 -2.52 -15.79 8.77
C ARG A 180 -3.31 -17.09 8.58
N ARG A 181 -3.15 -18.08 9.46
CA ARG A 181 -3.92 -19.33 9.39
C ARG A 181 -5.43 -19.11 9.53
N VAL A 182 -5.86 -18.14 10.33
CA VAL A 182 -7.28 -17.79 10.45
C VAL A 182 -7.79 -17.11 9.18
N TRP A 183 -7.04 -16.15 8.65
CA TRP A 183 -7.37 -15.49 7.39
C TRP A 183 -7.45 -16.47 6.21
N ASP A 184 -6.51 -17.42 6.12
CA ASP A 184 -6.49 -18.43 5.07
C ASP A 184 -7.75 -19.32 5.07
N GLN A 185 -8.43 -19.50 6.21
CA GLN A 185 -9.72 -20.19 6.27
C GLN A 185 -10.82 -19.41 5.53
N GLY A 186 -10.81 -18.08 5.62
CA GLY A 186 -11.74 -17.21 4.90
C GLY A 186 -11.47 -17.09 3.39
N PHE A 187 -10.30 -17.56 2.92
CA PHE A 187 -9.91 -17.48 1.51
C PHE A 187 -9.61 -18.83 0.84
N ASN A 188 -9.98 -19.93 1.49
CA ASN A 188 -9.88 -21.25 0.87
C ASN A 188 -10.96 -21.45 -0.21
N SER A 189 -10.80 -22.47 -1.06
CA SER A 189 -11.68 -22.72 -2.20
C SER A 189 -13.15 -22.86 -1.79
N ARG A 190 -13.43 -23.49 -0.64
CA ARG A 190 -14.81 -23.66 -0.13
C ARG A 190 -15.44 -22.33 0.26
N ALA A 191 -14.68 -21.45 0.90
CA ALA A 191 -15.14 -20.10 1.25
C ALA A 191 -15.43 -19.28 0.00
N LEU A 192 -14.50 -19.32 -0.98
CA LEU A 192 -14.66 -18.60 -2.26
C LEU A 192 -15.92 -19.04 -3.03
N THR A 193 -16.17 -20.34 -3.13
CA THR A 193 -17.42 -20.87 -3.72
C THR A 193 -18.66 -20.31 -3.00
N GLY A 194 -18.57 -20.12 -1.68
CA GLY A 194 -19.66 -19.51 -0.90
C GLY A 194 -19.86 -18.02 -1.15
N TYR A 195 -18.81 -17.29 -1.58
CA TYR A 195 -18.90 -15.86 -1.88
C TYR A 195 -19.32 -15.56 -3.31
N GLU A 196 -19.03 -16.45 -4.26
CA GLU A 196 -19.27 -16.26 -5.68
C GLU A 196 -20.73 -15.84 -6.03
N PRO A 197 -21.80 -16.44 -5.42
CA PRO A 197 -23.17 -16.02 -5.71
C PRO A 197 -23.42 -14.52 -5.42
N PHE A 198 -22.85 -13.98 -4.34
CA PHE A 198 -23.00 -12.58 -4.00
C PHE A 198 -22.21 -11.66 -4.94
N ILE A 199 -21.03 -12.11 -5.41
CA ILE A 199 -20.25 -11.37 -6.39
C ILE A 199 -20.97 -11.34 -7.73
N ARG A 200 -21.65 -12.43 -8.11
CA ARG A 200 -22.49 -12.46 -9.32
C ARG A 200 -23.68 -11.51 -9.23
N GLU A 201 -24.35 -11.43 -8.08
CA GLU A 201 -25.41 -10.44 -7.84
C GLU A 201 -24.87 -9.01 -8.06
N HIS A 202 -23.68 -8.71 -7.58
CA HIS A 202 -23.04 -7.39 -7.85
C HIS A 202 -22.63 -7.23 -9.33
N CYS A 203 -22.34 -8.31 -10.07
CA CYS A 203 -22.16 -8.25 -11.52
C CYS A 203 -23.46 -7.91 -12.25
N ASP A 204 -24.60 -8.43 -11.78
CA ASP A 204 -25.91 -8.07 -12.32
C ASP A 204 -26.22 -6.58 -12.04
N ASP A 205 -25.96 -6.11 -10.83
CA ASP A 205 -26.07 -4.69 -10.47
C ASP A 205 -25.15 -3.81 -11.35
N LEU A 206 -23.96 -4.30 -11.68
CA LEU A 206 -23.00 -3.62 -12.58
C LEU A 206 -23.57 -3.50 -14.01
N ILE A 207 -24.20 -4.57 -14.53
CA ILE A 207 -24.87 -4.54 -15.85
C ILE A 207 -25.99 -3.49 -15.84
N GLU A 208 -26.83 -3.48 -14.81
CA GLU A 208 -27.91 -2.49 -14.67
C GLU A 208 -27.35 -1.07 -14.63
N ARG A 209 -26.29 -0.83 -13.83
CA ARG A 209 -25.67 0.48 -13.69
C ARG A 209 -25.09 1.00 -15.01
N ILE A 210 -24.36 0.17 -15.74
CA ILE A 210 -23.81 0.54 -17.06
C ILE A 210 -24.95 0.75 -18.06
N SER A 211 -25.96 -0.14 -18.08
CA SER A 211 -27.10 -0.05 -19.00
C SER A 211 -27.95 1.20 -18.78
N SER A 212 -27.98 1.74 -17.56
CA SER A 212 -28.73 2.98 -17.25
C SER A 212 -28.08 4.25 -17.83
N GLN A 213 -26.84 4.18 -18.33
CA GLN A 213 -26.09 5.32 -18.86
C GLN A 213 -25.33 4.98 -20.15
N MET A 214 -25.96 4.14 -21.00
CA MET A 214 -25.38 3.80 -22.32
C MET A 214 -25.30 5.01 -23.23
N GLU A 215 -24.30 5.00 -24.12
CA GLU A 215 -24.00 6.05 -25.10
C GLU A 215 -23.58 7.41 -24.50
N GLU A 216 -23.57 7.52 -23.17
CA GLU A 216 -23.10 8.69 -22.44
C GLU A 216 -21.78 8.40 -21.70
N PRO A 217 -20.94 9.41 -21.45
CA PRO A 217 -19.75 9.25 -20.63
C PRO A 217 -20.10 8.77 -19.20
N LEU A 218 -19.56 7.63 -18.79
CA LEU A 218 -19.70 7.05 -17.45
C LEU A 218 -18.35 7.05 -16.75
N LEU A 219 -18.27 7.68 -15.57
CA LEU A 219 -17.09 7.66 -14.72
C LEU A 219 -16.87 6.25 -14.16
N ILE A 220 -16.11 5.45 -14.88
CA ILE A 220 -15.94 4.02 -14.57
C ILE A 220 -15.24 3.75 -13.25
N ASN A 221 -14.38 4.66 -12.81
CA ASN A 221 -13.70 4.53 -11.53
C ASN A 221 -14.68 4.44 -10.35
N ASP A 222 -15.74 5.25 -10.34
CA ASP A 222 -16.73 5.25 -9.27
C ASP A 222 -17.53 3.94 -9.24
N VAL A 223 -17.83 3.40 -10.41
CA VAL A 223 -18.56 2.14 -10.55
C VAL A 223 -17.73 0.96 -10.02
N LEU A 224 -16.45 0.87 -10.44
CA LEU A 224 -15.57 -0.22 -10.02
C LEU A 224 -15.10 -0.08 -8.56
N ASP A 225 -14.90 1.15 -8.08
CA ASP A 225 -14.68 1.40 -6.65
C ASP A 225 -15.90 0.91 -5.85
N GLY A 226 -17.13 1.25 -6.29
CA GLY A 226 -18.37 0.80 -5.68
C GLY A 226 -18.49 -0.72 -5.63
N PHE A 227 -18.22 -1.39 -6.75
CA PHE A 227 -18.21 -2.84 -6.84
C PHE A 227 -17.26 -3.50 -5.82
N ALA A 228 -16.02 -3.01 -5.77
CA ALA A 228 -15.02 -3.56 -4.85
C ALA A 228 -15.40 -3.33 -3.38
N TRP A 229 -16.01 -2.18 -3.07
CA TRP A 229 -16.52 -1.87 -1.73
C TRP A 229 -17.69 -2.79 -1.33
N ASP A 230 -18.69 -2.96 -2.18
CA ASP A 230 -19.83 -3.83 -1.93
C ASP A 230 -19.38 -5.29 -1.74
N SER A 231 -18.46 -5.74 -2.58
CA SER A 231 -17.86 -7.08 -2.47
C SER A 231 -17.14 -7.28 -1.13
N MET A 232 -16.37 -6.28 -0.68
CA MET A 232 -15.68 -6.36 0.61
C MET A 232 -16.65 -6.21 1.78
N GLY A 233 -17.72 -5.45 1.64
CA GLY A 233 -18.80 -5.37 2.63
C GLY A 233 -19.46 -6.73 2.86
N ILE A 234 -19.75 -7.47 1.80
CA ILE A 234 -20.28 -8.83 1.86
C ILE A 234 -19.29 -9.79 2.52
N LEU A 235 -18.01 -9.73 2.13
CA LEU A 235 -16.97 -10.60 2.65
C LEU A 235 -16.67 -10.35 4.15
N ALA A 236 -16.56 -9.08 4.53
CA ALA A 236 -16.17 -8.70 5.88
C ALA A 236 -17.37 -8.65 6.84
N PHE A 237 -18.47 -8.01 6.43
CA PHE A 237 -19.58 -7.68 7.33
C PHE A 237 -20.90 -8.39 6.97
N GLY A 238 -20.92 -9.18 5.90
CA GLY A 238 -22.11 -9.86 5.45
C GLY A 238 -23.18 -8.95 4.83
N LYS A 239 -22.81 -7.74 4.40
CA LYS A 239 -23.74 -6.68 3.97
C LYS A 239 -23.15 -5.90 2.78
N SER A 240 -23.95 -5.67 1.73
CA SER A 240 -23.61 -4.73 0.67
C SER A 240 -23.96 -3.31 1.10
N PHE A 241 -23.19 -2.33 0.59
CA PHE A 241 -23.46 -0.90 0.79
C PHE A 241 -24.30 -0.29 -0.34
N GLY A 242 -24.55 -1.07 -1.42
CA GLY A 242 -25.34 -0.65 -2.59
C GLY A 242 -24.64 0.39 -3.46
N MET A 243 -23.32 0.44 -3.41
CA MET A 243 -22.54 1.47 -4.09
C MET A 243 -22.47 1.26 -5.60
N VAL A 244 -22.48 0.01 -6.05
CA VAL A 244 -22.60 -0.32 -7.49
C VAL A 244 -23.86 0.31 -8.07
N LYS A 245 -24.98 0.29 -7.33
CA LYS A 245 -26.27 0.90 -7.72
C LYS A 245 -26.26 2.43 -7.70
N GLY A 246 -25.14 3.06 -7.35
CA GLY A 246 -24.99 4.50 -7.31
C GLY A 246 -25.35 5.15 -5.97
N ASN A 247 -25.55 4.35 -4.90
CA ASN A 247 -25.69 4.91 -3.57
C ASN A 247 -24.37 5.56 -3.13
N SER A 248 -24.44 6.75 -2.57
CA SER A 248 -23.28 7.39 -1.94
C SER A 248 -23.13 6.92 -0.50
N HIS A 249 -21.91 6.63 -0.09
CA HIS A 249 -21.61 6.30 1.30
C HIS A 249 -20.71 7.38 1.91
N PRO A 250 -21.08 8.00 3.05
CA PRO A 250 -20.32 9.13 3.64
C PRO A 250 -18.86 8.81 3.95
N MET A 251 -18.54 7.52 4.17
CA MET A 251 -17.16 7.09 4.41
C MET A 251 -16.29 7.08 3.16
N LEU A 252 -16.88 7.02 1.95
CA LEU A 252 -16.10 7.09 0.71
C LEU A 252 -15.34 8.39 0.57
N ASP A 253 -16.00 9.52 0.82
CA ASP A 253 -15.33 10.82 0.72
C ASP A 253 -14.20 10.93 1.76
N THR A 254 -14.42 10.37 2.96
CA THR A 254 -13.39 10.29 3.99
C THR A 254 -12.20 9.46 3.51
N ILE A 255 -12.44 8.30 2.88
CA ILE A 255 -11.38 7.42 2.39
C ILE A 255 -10.68 8.02 1.18
N ARG A 256 -11.42 8.62 0.25
CA ARG A 256 -10.82 9.33 -0.89
C ARG A 256 -9.91 10.46 -0.43
N ALA A 257 -10.27 11.20 0.61
CA ALA A 257 -9.43 12.22 1.21
C ALA A 257 -8.19 11.62 1.90
N VAL A 258 -8.35 10.50 2.62
CA VAL A 258 -7.25 9.79 3.28
C VAL A 258 -6.33 9.10 2.26
N LYS A 259 -6.85 8.62 1.12
CA LYS A 259 -6.05 7.99 0.04
C LYS A 259 -4.86 8.86 -0.37
N LYS A 260 -5.06 10.15 -0.59
CA LYS A 260 -3.97 11.06 -0.99
C LYS A 260 -2.89 11.20 0.07
N SER A 261 -3.24 11.07 1.36
CA SER A 261 -2.25 11.07 2.44
C SER A 261 -1.44 9.77 2.49
N GLY A 262 -1.94 8.69 1.89
CA GLY A 262 -1.24 7.41 1.78
C GLY A 262 0.12 7.52 1.07
N ALA A 263 0.29 8.47 0.15
CA ALA A 263 1.56 8.73 -0.52
C ALA A 263 2.72 9.00 0.48
N PHE A 264 2.42 9.58 1.63
CA PHE A 264 3.42 9.93 2.66
C PHE A 264 3.74 8.78 3.62
N ILE A 265 2.92 7.73 3.66
CA ILE A 265 3.02 6.63 4.64
C ILE A 265 4.39 5.97 4.60
N LEU A 266 4.85 5.54 3.43
CA LEU A 266 6.13 4.85 3.27
C LEU A 266 7.34 5.77 3.33
N THR A 267 7.15 7.07 3.07
CA THR A 267 8.29 8.00 3.00
C THR A 267 8.66 8.59 4.35
N ALA A 268 7.68 8.80 5.24
CA ALA A 268 7.92 9.42 6.54
C ALA A 268 6.95 8.90 7.61
N THR A 269 7.12 7.65 8.04
CA THR A 269 6.27 7.01 9.08
C THR A 269 6.14 7.87 10.34
N TRP A 270 7.25 8.48 10.80
CA TRP A 270 7.23 9.37 11.96
C TRP A 270 6.33 10.60 11.78
N MET A 271 6.23 11.16 10.56
CA MET A 271 5.33 12.29 10.29
C MET A 271 3.87 11.85 10.32
N LEU A 272 3.56 10.66 9.83
CA LEU A 272 2.21 10.13 9.90
C LEU A 272 1.78 9.91 11.35
N ILE A 273 2.67 9.33 12.18
CA ILE A 273 2.44 9.16 13.62
C ILE A 273 2.23 10.53 14.30
N MET A 274 3.02 11.53 13.91
CA MET A 274 2.83 12.92 14.37
C MET A 274 1.48 13.48 13.93
N ALA A 275 1.13 13.30 12.64
CA ALA A 275 -0.12 13.82 12.09
C ALA A 275 -1.35 13.21 12.76
N GLN A 276 -1.32 11.92 13.10
CA GLN A 276 -2.40 11.24 13.85
C GLN A 276 -2.66 11.87 15.24
N ASN A 277 -1.68 12.58 15.81
CA ASN A 277 -1.84 13.30 17.06
C ASN A 277 -2.45 14.72 16.89
N LEU A 278 -2.58 15.21 15.65
CA LEU A 278 -3.26 16.49 15.39
C LEU A 278 -4.78 16.33 15.57
N PRO A 279 -5.46 17.25 16.28
CA PRO A 279 -6.89 17.09 16.63
C PRO A 279 -7.80 16.82 15.43
N MET A 280 -7.55 17.50 14.30
CA MET A 280 -8.35 17.34 13.08
C MET A 280 -8.18 15.95 12.44
N ILE A 281 -6.94 15.49 12.30
CA ILE A 281 -6.62 14.18 11.71
C ILE A 281 -7.06 13.06 12.64
N ARG A 282 -6.82 13.23 13.94
CA ARG A 282 -7.27 12.28 14.97
C ARG A 282 -8.80 12.11 14.94
N LYS A 283 -9.56 13.22 14.77
CA LYS A 283 -11.02 13.17 14.66
C LYS A 283 -11.46 12.43 13.38
N ALA A 284 -10.81 12.68 12.26
CA ALA A 284 -11.12 12.00 11.00
C ALA A 284 -10.80 10.49 11.07
N SER A 285 -9.63 10.13 11.63
CA SER A 285 -9.25 8.73 11.83
C SER A 285 -10.17 8.03 12.83
N ALA A 286 -10.57 8.70 13.93
CA ALA A 286 -11.52 8.17 14.89
C ALA A 286 -12.86 7.87 14.23
N LYS A 287 -13.41 8.80 13.44
CA LYS A 287 -14.67 8.57 12.71
C LYS A 287 -14.62 7.33 11.82
N TRP A 288 -13.48 7.08 11.19
CA TRP A 288 -13.28 5.88 10.36
C TRP A 288 -13.23 4.60 11.20
N LEU A 289 -12.47 4.60 12.29
CA LEU A 289 -12.37 3.44 13.17
C LEU A 289 -13.66 3.18 13.94
N ASP A 290 -14.38 4.22 14.34
CA ASP A 290 -15.71 4.11 14.97
C ASP A 290 -16.70 3.43 14.01
N TRP A 291 -16.69 3.83 12.73
CA TRP A 291 -17.52 3.17 11.73
C TRP A 291 -17.12 1.70 11.53
N CYS A 292 -15.83 1.37 11.50
CA CYS A 292 -15.37 -0.03 11.45
C CYS A 292 -15.85 -0.82 12.68
N ALA A 293 -15.84 -0.20 13.86
CA ALA A 293 -16.35 -0.80 15.10
C ALA A 293 -17.87 -1.03 15.05
N GLU A 294 -18.64 -0.08 14.53
CA GLU A 294 -20.08 -0.21 14.33
C GLU A 294 -20.39 -1.39 13.38
N MET A 295 -19.69 -1.49 12.26
CA MET A 295 -19.86 -2.59 11.31
C MET A 295 -19.50 -3.95 11.94
N LEU A 296 -18.45 -3.99 12.75
CA LEU A 296 -18.06 -5.18 13.50
C LEU A 296 -19.16 -5.62 14.48
N GLU A 297 -19.76 -4.67 15.22
CA GLU A 297 -20.84 -4.95 16.15
C GLU A 297 -22.13 -5.42 15.45
N GLU A 298 -22.48 -4.81 14.30
CA GLU A 298 -23.58 -5.30 13.47
C GLU A 298 -23.30 -6.74 13.00
N ARG A 299 -22.05 -7.03 12.57
CA ARG A 299 -21.68 -8.37 12.13
C ARG A 299 -21.73 -9.39 13.26
N ARG A 300 -21.33 -9.05 14.48
CA ARG A 300 -21.45 -9.91 15.67
C ARG A 300 -22.90 -10.30 15.95
N LYS A 301 -23.84 -9.38 15.79
CA LYS A 301 -25.29 -9.62 15.99
C LYS A 301 -25.86 -10.64 14.99
N MET A 302 -25.27 -10.78 13.79
CA MET A 302 -25.68 -11.77 12.78
C MET A 302 -25.27 -13.20 13.17
N GLY A 303 -24.43 -13.39 14.19
CA GLY A 303 -23.96 -14.69 14.64
C GLY A 303 -23.05 -15.41 13.63
N VAL A 304 -22.88 -16.71 13.81
CA VAL A 304 -21.96 -17.56 13.01
C VAL A 304 -22.66 -18.35 11.89
N SER A 305 -23.96 -18.15 11.69
CA SER A 305 -24.74 -18.87 10.67
C SER A 305 -24.24 -18.61 9.24
N ARG A 306 -23.76 -17.40 8.97
CA ARG A 306 -23.13 -17.04 7.70
C ARG A 306 -21.62 -17.21 7.81
N LYS A 307 -21.05 -18.02 6.89
CA LYS A 307 -19.61 -18.23 6.79
C LYS A 307 -19.01 -17.16 5.86
N ASP A 308 -18.42 -16.14 6.45
CA ASP A 308 -17.64 -15.10 5.82
C ASP A 308 -16.30 -14.92 6.56
N LEU A 309 -15.44 -14.01 6.12
CA LEU A 309 -14.13 -13.79 6.72
C LEU A 309 -14.25 -13.51 8.23
N PHE A 310 -15.19 -12.65 8.62
CA PHE A 310 -15.34 -12.29 10.03
C PHE A 310 -15.92 -13.40 10.90
N SER A 311 -16.65 -14.37 10.35
CA SER A 311 -17.07 -15.56 11.10
C SER A 311 -15.87 -16.35 11.65
N TYR A 312 -14.73 -16.32 10.95
CA TYR A 312 -13.48 -16.93 11.40
C TYR A 312 -12.68 -16.02 12.35
N LEU A 313 -12.71 -14.70 12.11
CA LEU A 313 -11.95 -13.75 12.91
C LEU A 313 -12.53 -13.53 14.32
N ILE A 314 -13.87 -13.54 14.46
CA ILE A 314 -14.58 -13.36 15.73
C ILE A 314 -14.83 -14.69 16.47
N ALA A 315 -14.52 -15.84 15.86
CA ALA A 315 -14.67 -17.13 16.52
C ALA A 315 -13.79 -17.19 17.77
N GLU A 316 -14.32 -17.83 18.82
CA GLU A 316 -13.55 -18.05 20.04
C GLU A 316 -12.28 -18.86 19.73
N PRO A 317 -11.13 -18.43 20.24
CA PRO A 317 -9.90 -19.18 20.06
C PRO A 317 -9.99 -20.54 20.76
N PRO A 318 -9.28 -21.58 20.26
CA PRO A 318 -9.26 -22.90 20.90
C PRO A 318 -8.92 -22.81 22.40
N PRO A 319 -9.49 -23.68 23.23
CA PRO A 319 -9.14 -23.77 24.66
C PRO A 319 -7.63 -23.90 24.86
N GLY A 320 -7.08 -23.18 25.84
CA GLY A 320 -5.63 -23.15 26.10
C GLY A 320 -4.81 -22.21 25.21
N THR A 321 -5.46 -21.40 24.40
CA THR A 321 -4.74 -20.34 23.66
C THR A 321 -4.17 -19.30 24.65
N ASP A 322 -2.88 -19.01 24.53
CA ASP A 322 -2.20 -17.96 25.31
C ASP A 322 -2.91 -16.61 25.14
N ASP A 323 -3.19 -15.93 26.25
CA ASP A 323 -3.91 -14.64 26.25
C ASP A 323 -3.21 -13.56 25.43
N SER A 324 -1.87 -13.56 25.36
CA SER A 324 -1.10 -12.64 24.54
C SER A 324 -1.38 -12.76 23.03
N LEU A 325 -2.04 -13.81 22.64
CA LEU A 325 -2.31 -14.19 21.24
C LEU A 325 -3.78 -14.07 20.88
N LYS A 326 -4.65 -13.83 21.87
CA LYS A 326 -6.05 -13.48 21.64
C LYS A 326 -6.14 -12.09 21.05
N LEU A 327 -7.14 -11.87 20.18
CA LEU A 327 -7.43 -10.54 19.67
C LEU A 327 -8.22 -9.75 20.69
N THR A 328 -7.81 -8.52 20.89
CA THR A 328 -8.62 -7.51 21.57
C THR A 328 -9.70 -6.97 20.62
N ASP A 329 -10.72 -6.29 21.15
CA ASP A 329 -11.71 -5.59 20.31
C ASP A 329 -11.04 -4.52 19.43
N GLY A 330 -10.03 -3.83 19.95
CA GLY A 330 -9.23 -2.91 19.15
C GLY A 330 -8.49 -3.59 18.00
N ASP A 331 -7.93 -4.78 18.20
CA ASP A 331 -7.32 -5.57 17.13
C ASP A 331 -8.36 -5.94 16.06
N LEU A 332 -9.57 -6.36 16.45
CA LEU A 332 -10.65 -6.68 15.52
C LEU A 332 -11.14 -5.48 14.71
N VAL A 333 -11.16 -4.29 15.30
CA VAL A 333 -11.46 -3.05 14.57
C VAL A 333 -10.40 -2.77 13.50
N ILE A 334 -9.11 -2.95 13.81
CA ILE A 334 -8.02 -2.78 12.83
C ILE A 334 -8.01 -3.90 11.78
N GLU A 335 -8.48 -5.12 12.13
CA GLU A 335 -8.71 -6.19 11.14
C GLU A 335 -9.88 -5.83 10.18
N SER A 336 -10.92 -5.15 10.69
CA SER A 336 -12.03 -4.66 9.86
C SER A 336 -11.57 -3.59 8.89
N GLU A 337 -10.78 -2.64 9.38
CA GLU A 337 -10.11 -1.61 8.56
C GLU A 337 -9.26 -2.25 7.45
N LEU A 338 -8.43 -3.22 7.82
CA LEU A 338 -7.60 -3.96 6.87
C LEU A 338 -8.42 -4.65 5.79
N ALA A 339 -9.48 -5.37 6.16
CA ALA A 339 -10.30 -6.11 5.22
C ALA A 339 -10.91 -5.17 4.16
N ILE A 340 -11.55 -4.10 4.59
CA ILE A 340 -12.18 -3.12 3.68
C ILE A 340 -11.12 -2.36 2.88
N GLY A 341 -10.13 -1.76 3.55
CA GLY A 341 -9.17 -0.87 2.92
C GLY A 341 -8.27 -1.59 1.91
N ALA A 342 -7.70 -2.73 2.28
CA ALA A 342 -6.80 -3.46 1.39
C ALA A 342 -7.52 -4.20 0.26
N GLY A 343 -8.71 -4.75 0.53
CA GLY A 343 -9.43 -5.60 -0.42
C GLY A 343 -10.15 -4.81 -1.52
N SER A 344 -10.67 -3.63 -1.22
CA SER A 344 -11.41 -2.85 -2.21
C SER A 344 -10.51 -2.07 -3.16
N GLN A 345 -9.61 -1.25 -2.64
CA GLN A 345 -8.84 -0.31 -3.47
C GLN A 345 -7.89 -0.99 -4.47
N THR A 346 -7.19 -2.04 -4.06
CA THR A 346 -6.22 -2.74 -4.91
C THR A 346 -6.91 -3.43 -6.08
N THR A 347 -8.04 -4.07 -5.84
CA THR A 347 -8.84 -4.76 -6.85
C THR A 347 -9.46 -3.76 -7.83
N ALA A 348 -10.09 -2.69 -7.33
CA ALA A 348 -10.65 -1.63 -8.16
C ALA A 348 -9.60 -0.97 -9.06
N SER A 349 -8.42 -0.64 -8.51
CA SER A 349 -7.33 -0.03 -9.30
C SER A 349 -6.85 -0.96 -10.42
N THR A 350 -6.78 -2.27 -10.18
CA THR A 350 -6.40 -3.26 -11.20
C THR A 350 -7.45 -3.34 -12.30
N MET A 351 -8.74 -3.40 -11.96
CA MET A 351 -9.85 -3.42 -12.93
C MET A 351 -9.89 -2.14 -13.75
N ASN A 352 -9.74 -0.97 -13.10
CA ASN A 352 -9.67 0.32 -13.79
C ASN A 352 -8.50 0.38 -14.78
N ALA A 353 -7.31 -0.05 -14.37
CA ALA A 353 -6.15 -0.07 -15.27
C ALA A 353 -6.35 -1.05 -16.44
N LEU A 354 -7.01 -2.20 -16.20
CA LEU A 354 -7.28 -3.18 -17.27
C LEU A 354 -8.29 -2.65 -18.28
N LEU A 355 -9.41 -2.06 -17.86
CA LEU A 355 -10.39 -1.48 -18.79
C LEU A 355 -9.78 -0.34 -19.61
N PHE A 356 -8.94 0.49 -18.99
CA PHE A 356 -8.19 1.50 -19.74
C PHE A 356 -7.31 0.89 -20.84
N LEU A 357 -6.55 -0.16 -20.49
CA LEU A 357 -5.68 -0.83 -21.47
C LEU A 357 -6.49 -1.51 -22.58
N LEU A 358 -7.62 -2.12 -22.27
CA LEU A 358 -8.51 -2.72 -23.25
C LEU A 358 -9.13 -1.67 -24.19
N ALA A 359 -9.54 -0.51 -23.66
CA ALA A 359 -10.02 0.61 -24.48
C ALA A 359 -8.94 1.14 -25.43
N LYS A 360 -7.67 1.13 -24.97
CA LYS A 360 -6.52 1.54 -25.79
C LYS A 360 -6.09 0.51 -26.83
N HIS A 361 -6.40 -0.77 -26.61
CA HIS A 361 -5.96 -1.89 -27.44
C HIS A 361 -7.16 -2.70 -27.97
N PRO A 362 -7.92 -2.20 -28.98
CA PRO A 362 -9.15 -2.84 -29.45
C PRO A 362 -8.97 -4.28 -29.94
N GLU A 363 -7.82 -4.59 -30.55
CA GLU A 363 -7.52 -5.97 -30.98
C GLU A 363 -7.37 -6.95 -29.81
N THR A 364 -6.77 -6.50 -28.70
CA THR A 364 -6.69 -7.28 -27.47
C THR A 364 -8.08 -7.47 -26.88
N TYR A 365 -8.91 -6.42 -26.92
CA TYR A 365 -10.28 -6.49 -26.43
C TYR A 365 -11.09 -7.52 -27.22
N ARG A 366 -11.03 -7.50 -28.55
CA ARG A 366 -11.71 -8.45 -29.44
C ARG A 366 -11.29 -9.91 -29.17
N LYS A 367 -10.00 -10.17 -29.03
CA LYS A 367 -9.52 -11.53 -28.67
C LYS A 367 -10.03 -11.99 -27.30
N LEU A 368 -10.11 -11.08 -26.35
CA LEU A 368 -10.66 -11.38 -25.02
C LEU A 368 -12.16 -11.69 -25.11
N GLN A 369 -12.92 -10.97 -25.95
CA GLN A 369 -14.33 -11.25 -26.23
C GLN A 369 -14.51 -12.65 -26.82
N GLU A 370 -13.72 -13.01 -27.86
CA GLU A 370 -13.75 -14.33 -28.47
C GLU A 370 -13.52 -15.46 -27.46
N GLU A 371 -12.57 -15.30 -26.55
CA GLU A 371 -12.33 -16.31 -25.51
C GLU A 371 -13.50 -16.37 -24.51
N VAL A 372 -13.96 -15.23 -24.00
CA VAL A 372 -15.07 -15.19 -23.03
C VAL A 372 -16.34 -15.80 -23.62
N ASP A 373 -16.68 -15.49 -24.88
CA ASP A 373 -17.85 -16.04 -25.56
C ASP A 373 -17.76 -17.56 -25.77
N SER A 374 -16.53 -18.05 -25.99
CA SER A 374 -16.31 -19.49 -26.18
C SER A 374 -16.58 -20.31 -24.91
N VAL A 375 -16.37 -19.74 -23.75
CA VAL A 375 -16.51 -20.41 -22.44
C VAL A 375 -17.79 -20.03 -21.69
N LEU A 376 -18.34 -18.87 -22.00
CA LEU A 376 -19.60 -18.34 -21.46
C LEU A 376 -20.54 -17.94 -22.60
N PRO A 377 -21.17 -18.89 -23.34
CA PRO A 377 -22.17 -18.55 -24.36
C PRO A 377 -23.34 -17.75 -23.75
N PRO A 378 -24.17 -17.07 -24.58
CA PRO A 378 -25.17 -16.10 -24.10
C PRO A 378 -26.07 -16.56 -22.96
N ASP A 379 -26.48 -17.83 -22.95
CA ASP A 379 -27.37 -18.41 -21.94
C ASP A 379 -26.62 -19.06 -20.74
N ALA A 380 -25.29 -19.12 -20.78
CA ALA A 380 -24.52 -19.73 -19.71
C ALA A 380 -24.48 -18.83 -18.48
N PRO A 381 -24.67 -19.39 -17.27
CA PRO A 381 -24.51 -18.62 -16.05
C PRO A 381 -23.07 -18.17 -15.87
N LEU A 382 -22.87 -16.91 -15.48
CA LEU A 382 -21.56 -16.40 -15.10
C LEU A 382 -21.01 -17.23 -13.94
N CYS A 383 -19.81 -17.81 -14.07
CA CYS A 383 -19.15 -18.54 -12.98
C CYS A 383 -17.63 -18.45 -13.09
N ASP A 384 -16.97 -18.34 -11.93
CA ASP A 384 -15.51 -18.24 -11.86
C ASP A 384 -14.80 -19.50 -12.33
N SER A 385 -15.44 -20.67 -12.16
CA SER A 385 -14.85 -21.96 -12.59
C SER A 385 -14.70 -22.08 -14.11
N ALA A 386 -15.57 -21.45 -14.90
CA ALA A 386 -15.45 -21.42 -16.36
C ALA A 386 -14.36 -20.43 -16.82
N LEU A 387 -14.11 -19.38 -16.03
CA LEU A 387 -13.16 -18.31 -16.34
C LEU A 387 -11.75 -18.61 -15.83
N THR A 388 -11.64 -19.45 -14.81
CA THR A 388 -10.34 -19.81 -14.21
C THR A 388 -9.51 -20.60 -15.21
N GLY A 389 -8.28 -20.11 -15.45
CA GLY A 389 -7.32 -20.77 -16.35
C GLY A 389 -7.56 -20.46 -17.84
N GLN A 390 -8.48 -19.54 -18.17
CA GLN A 390 -8.62 -19.09 -19.55
C GLN A 390 -7.40 -18.26 -19.95
N PRO A 391 -6.64 -18.70 -20.99
CA PRO A 391 -5.30 -18.18 -21.23
C PRO A 391 -5.26 -16.68 -21.51
N TYR A 392 -6.21 -16.17 -22.32
CA TYR A 392 -6.20 -14.78 -22.75
C TYR A 392 -6.67 -13.84 -21.63
N LEU A 393 -7.72 -14.23 -20.89
CA LEU A 393 -8.20 -13.49 -19.72
C LEU A 393 -7.11 -13.41 -18.63
N GLU A 394 -6.50 -14.56 -18.28
CA GLU A 394 -5.40 -14.58 -17.29
C GLU A 394 -4.18 -13.81 -17.82
N GLY A 395 -3.89 -13.88 -19.12
CA GLY A 395 -2.84 -13.10 -19.76
C GLY A 395 -3.06 -11.60 -19.63
N CYS A 396 -4.26 -11.11 -19.92
CA CYS A 396 -4.63 -9.69 -19.75
C CYS A 396 -4.52 -9.25 -18.28
N ILE A 397 -5.02 -10.07 -17.34
CA ILE A 397 -4.95 -9.77 -15.90
C ILE A 397 -3.50 -9.75 -15.41
N ASN A 398 -2.68 -10.72 -15.79
CA ASN A 398 -1.28 -10.75 -15.38
C ASN A 398 -0.51 -9.57 -15.97
N GLU A 399 -0.77 -9.21 -17.24
CA GLU A 399 -0.06 -8.13 -17.90
C GLU A 399 -0.42 -6.75 -17.31
N VAL A 400 -1.69 -6.51 -16.96
CA VAL A 400 -2.04 -5.28 -16.25
C VAL A 400 -1.39 -5.23 -14.87
N MET A 401 -1.34 -6.34 -14.12
CA MET A 401 -0.67 -6.37 -12.81
C MET A 401 0.85 -6.22 -12.93
N ARG A 402 1.44 -6.58 -14.06
CA ARG A 402 2.86 -6.32 -14.35
C ARG A 402 3.10 -4.84 -14.61
N LEU A 403 2.28 -4.24 -15.47
CA LEU A 403 2.42 -2.82 -15.86
C LEU A 403 1.96 -1.87 -14.76
N TYR A 404 0.88 -2.19 -14.08
CA TYR A 404 0.23 -1.37 -13.06
C TYR A 404 0.04 -2.15 -11.76
N PRO A 405 1.15 -2.54 -11.08
CA PRO A 405 1.02 -3.28 -9.82
C PRO A 405 0.32 -2.44 -8.77
N ALA A 406 -0.66 -3.03 -8.08
CA ALA A 406 -1.46 -2.31 -7.08
C ALA A 406 -0.62 -1.75 -5.90
N VAL A 407 0.55 -2.33 -5.62
CA VAL A 407 1.57 -1.79 -4.69
C VAL A 407 2.84 -1.52 -5.47
N THR A 408 3.02 -0.27 -5.90
CA THR A 408 4.03 0.12 -6.91
C THR A 408 5.45 0.15 -6.37
N SER A 409 5.68 0.74 -5.20
CA SER A 409 7.02 0.95 -4.62
C SER A 409 7.54 -0.26 -3.82
N GLY A 410 6.76 -1.35 -3.77
CA GLY A 410 7.07 -2.53 -2.96
C GLY A 410 6.78 -2.31 -1.47
N VAL A 411 6.95 -3.36 -0.69
CA VAL A 411 6.67 -3.35 0.75
C VAL A 411 7.97 -3.42 1.55
N PRO A 412 8.18 -2.52 2.54
CA PRO A 412 9.43 -2.48 3.28
C PRO A 412 9.58 -3.69 4.20
N ARG A 413 10.82 -4.15 4.31
CA ARG A 413 11.27 -5.14 5.28
C ARG A 413 12.51 -4.61 5.99
N GLU A 414 12.83 -5.19 7.12
CA GLU A 414 14.04 -4.90 7.87
C GLU A 414 14.92 -6.14 7.92
N THR A 415 16.20 -5.97 7.63
CA THR A 415 17.20 -7.05 7.70
C THR A 415 17.39 -7.51 9.14
N GLY A 416 17.56 -8.82 9.34
CA GLY A 416 17.83 -9.38 10.66
C GLY A 416 19.18 -8.98 11.26
N PRO A 417 19.48 -9.46 12.49
CA PRO A 417 20.69 -9.07 13.24
C PRO A 417 22.01 -9.38 12.51
N GLY A 418 22.01 -10.38 11.63
CA GLY A 418 23.19 -10.74 10.83
C GLY A 418 23.37 -9.96 9.53
N GLY A 419 22.42 -9.06 9.20
CA GLY A 419 22.34 -8.49 7.87
C GLY A 419 21.95 -9.54 6.81
N MET A 420 22.23 -9.24 5.55
CA MET A 420 22.02 -10.19 4.44
C MET A 420 22.94 -9.88 3.26
N THR A 421 23.18 -10.88 2.41
CA THR A 421 23.95 -10.70 1.19
C THR A 421 23.08 -10.99 -0.02
N ILE A 422 23.07 -10.09 -0.99
CA ILE A 422 22.39 -10.21 -2.29
C ILE A 422 23.43 -9.94 -3.37
N ASP A 423 23.63 -10.88 -4.29
CA ASP A 423 24.58 -10.76 -5.39
C ASP A 423 25.97 -10.22 -4.97
N SER A 424 26.53 -10.80 -3.91
CA SER A 424 27.83 -10.41 -3.31
C SER A 424 27.82 -9.03 -2.60
N VAL A 425 26.70 -8.32 -2.56
CA VAL A 425 26.56 -7.05 -1.83
C VAL A 425 26.03 -7.32 -0.44
N PHE A 426 26.83 -7.02 0.59
CA PHE A 426 26.40 -7.16 1.98
C PHE A 426 25.56 -5.94 2.41
N ILE A 427 24.36 -6.21 2.92
CA ILE A 427 23.45 -5.23 3.51
C ILE A 427 23.50 -5.39 5.03
N PRO A 428 23.88 -4.36 5.78
CA PRO A 428 23.96 -4.41 7.23
C PRO A 428 22.65 -4.75 7.94
N ALA A 429 22.76 -5.20 9.19
CA ALA A 429 21.64 -5.45 10.08
C ALA A 429 20.74 -4.21 10.26
N TYR A 430 19.46 -4.44 10.53
CA TYR A 430 18.48 -3.41 10.84
C TYR A 430 18.37 -2.31 9.77
N THR A 431 18.61 -2.71 8.51
CA THR A 431 18.44 -1.85 7.34
C THR A 431 17.07 -2.10 6.73
N THR A 432 16.31 -1.05 6.46
CA THR A 432 15.08 -1.17 5.68
C THR A 432 15.42 -1.45 4.23
N VAL A 433 14.81 -2.49 3.67
CA VAL A 433 14.99 -2.90 2.27
C VAL A 433 13.64 -3.11 1.61
N SER A 434 13.56 -2.78 0.33
CA SER A 434 12.37 -3.05 -0.50
C SER A 434 12.77 -3.34 -1.94
N VAL A 435 11.96 -4.17 -2.62
CA VAL A 435 12.05 -4.34 -4.07
C VAL A 435 10.91 -3.55 -4.70
N PRO A 436 11.19 -2.49 -5.48
CA PRO A 436 10.15 -1.66 -6.08
C PRO A 436 9.45 -2.44 -7.19
N THR A 437 8.21 -2.85 -6.95
CA THR A 437 7.43 -3.74 -7.83
C THR A 437 7.29 -3.15 -9.22
N TYR A 438 6.95 -1.88 -9.32
CA TYR A 438 6.82 -1.17 -10.60
C TYR A 438 8.12 -1.20 -11.41
N THR A 439 9.25 -0.97 -10.76
CA THR A 439 10.56 -0.92 -11.42
C THR A 439 11.02 -2.31 -11.84
N VAL A 440 10.96 -3.30 -10.95
CA VAL A 440 11.45 -4.66 -11.25
C VAL A 440 10.60 -5.34 -12.32
N GLN A 441 9.29 -5.07 -12.36
CA GLN A 441 8.36 -5.60 -13.37
C GLN A 441 8.43 -4.88 -14.73
N ARG A 442 9.15 -3.74 -14.80
CA ARG A 442 9.42 -2.98 -16.03
C ARG A 442 10.91 -2.96 -16.41
N ASP A 443 11.71 -3.78 -15.76
CA ASP A 443 13.13 -3.85 -16.07
C ASP A 443 13.35 -4.70 -17.33
N PRO A 444 14.06 -4.18 -18.36
CA PRO A 444 14.34 -4.91 -19.59
C PRO A 444 15.20 -6.17 -19.37
N ARG A 445 15.89 -6.28 -18.23
CA ARG A 445 16.61 -7.49 -17.83
C ARG A 445 15.68 -8.62 -17.37
N ASN A 446 14.44 -8.30 -17.06
CA ASN A 446 13.41 -9.23 -16.59
C ASN A 446 12.32 -9.49 -17.63
N TYR A 447 12.02 -8.49 -18.49
CA TYR A 447 11.00 -8.57 -19.53
C TYR A 447 11.45 -7.89 -20.82
N GLN A 448 11.27 -8.56 -21.97
CA GLN A 448 11.39 -7.89 -23.26
C GLN A 448 10.17 -7.00 -23.49
N HIS A 449 10.34 -5.87 -24.17
CA HIS A 449 9.29 -4.86 -24.36
C HIS A 449 8.55 -4.52 -23.04
N PRO A 450 9.29 -4.04 -22.02
CA PRO A 450 8.80 -3.99 -20.65
C PRO A 450 7.67 -2.96 -20.43
N ASP A 451 7.52 -2.01 -21.35
CA ASP A 451 6.51 -0.94 -21.26
C ASP A 451 5.26 -1.19 -22.12
N GLU A 452 5.27 -2.24 -22.95
CA GLU A 452 4.16 -2.58 -23.82
C GLU A 452 3.17 -3.53 -23.15
N PHE A 453 1.88 -3.40 -23.49
CA PHE A 453 0.81 -4.29 -23.04
C PHE A 453 0.72 -5.47 -23.99
N ILE A 454 1.28 -6.60 -23.63
CA ILE A 454 1.38 -7.82 -24.44
C ILE A 454 0.88 -9.02 -23.62
N PRO A 455 -0.44 -9.30 -23.59
CA PRO A 455 -0.99 -10.47 -22.90
C PRO A 455 -0.39 -11.79 -23.37
N GLU A 456 -0.01 -11.87 -24.64
CA GLU A 456 0.56 -13.06 -25.28
C GLU A 456 1.86 -13.54 -24.63
N ARG A 457 2.59 -12.67 -23.87
CA ARG A 457 3.79 -13.10 -23.10
C ARG A 457 3.45 -14.16 -22.05
N TRP A 458 2.21 -14.21 -21.60
CA TRP A 458 1.73 -15.17 -20.62
C TRP A 458 1.16 -16.45 -21.25
N ILE A 459 1.03 -16.48 -22.57
CA ILE A 459 0.32 -17.52 -23.34
C ILE A 459 1.29 -18.27 -24.26
N ASP A 460 1.60 -17.69 -25.39
CA ASP A 460 2.34 -18.28 -26.50
C ASP A 460 3.69 -17.60 -26.81
N LYS A 461 4.04 -16.50 -26.08
CA LYS A 461 5.32 -15.80 -26.21
C LYS A 461 6.09 -15.76 -24.88
N PRO A 462 6.31 -16.91 -24.20
CA PRO A 462 6.97 -16.96 -22.89
C PRO A 462 8.43 -16.48 -22.92
N GLU A 463 9.08 -16.44 -24.07
CA GLU A 463 10.44 -15.89 -24.28
C GLU A 463 10.52 -14.40 -23.97
N LEU A 464 9.39 -13.69 -23.98
CA LEU A 464 9.32 -12.28 -23.57
C LEU A 464 9.45 -12.10 -22.04
N ILE A 465 9.37 -13.18 -21.26
CA ILE A 465 9.59 -13.19 -19.82
C ILE A 465 10.96 -13.81 -19.55
N ILE A 466 11.97 -12.96 -19.28
CA ILE A 466 13.33 -13.40 -19.03
C ILE A 466 13.48 -13.97 -17.61
N LYS A 467 12.86 -13.30 -16.61
CA LYS A 467 12.90 -13.72 -15.20
C LYS A 467 11.48 -13.77 -14.62
N LYS A 468 10.93 -14.97 -14.50
CA LYS A 468 9.57 -15.19 -13.94
C LYS A 468 9.44 -14.75 -12.48
N GLU A 469 10.49 -14.86 -11.70
CA GLU A 469 10.54 -14.46 -10.30
C GLU A 469 10.37 -12.95 -10.08
N ALA A 470 10.56 -12.14 -11.13
CA ALA A 470 10.30 -10.70 -11.08
C ALA A 470 8.80 -10.35 -10.99
N PHE A 471 7.89 -11.29 -11.28
CA PHE A 471 6.45 -11.08 -11.22
C PHE A 471 5.91 -11.32 -9.80
N ILE A 472 5.67 -10.24 -9.06
CA ILE A 472 5.27 -10.30 -7.65
C ILE A 472 4.08 -9.37 -7.30
N PRO A 473 3.01 -9.32 -8.09
CA PRO A 473 1.89 -8.40 -7.82
C PRO A 473 1.21 -8.66 -6.46
N PHE A 474 1.27 -9.90 -5.96
CA PHE A 474 0.72 -10.30 -4.65
C PHE A 474 1.82 -10.56 -3.60
N SER A 475 3.06 -10.09 -3.85
CA SER A 475 4.23 -10.43 -3.05
C SER A 475 4.44 -11.95 -2.98
N THR A 476 5.35 -12.43 -2.12
CA THR A 476 5.66 -13.86 -1.97
C THR A 476 6.00 -14.20 -0.52
N GLY A 477 6.03 -15.49 -0.20
CA GLY A 477 6.40 -16.02 1.12
C GLY A 477 5.36 -15.76 2.22
N PRO A 478 5.79 -15.73 3.48
CA PRO A 478 4.89 -15.70 4.64
C PRO A 478 3.95 -14.49 4.69
N TYR A 479 4.39 -13.38 4.08
CA TYR A 479 3.66 -12.11 4.06
C TYR A 479 3.01 -11.82 2.69
N SER A 480 2.83 -12.85 1.85
CA SER A 480 2.08 -12.73 0.59
C SER A 480 0.62 -12.36 0.83
N CYS A 481 -0.04 -11.81 -0.18
CA CYS A 481 -1.44 -11.40 -0.10
C CYS A 481 -2.35 -12.58 0.29
N ALA A 482 -3.11 -12.43 1.38
CA ALA A 482 -4.09 -13.43 1.81
C ALA A 482 -5.31 -13.47 0.86
N GLY A 483 -5.71 -12.31 0.34
CA GLY A 483 -6.88 -12.16 -0.53
C GLY A 483 -6.64 -12.44 -2.02
N LYS A 484 -5.46 -12.97 -2.42
CA LYS A 484 -5.11 -13.18 -3.84
C LYS A 484 -6.22 -13.88 -4.63
N SER A 485 -6.69 -15.03 -4.14
CA SER A 485 -7.69 -15.85 -4.85
C SER A 485 -9.04 -15.14 -4.97
N PHE A 486 -9.43 -14.37 -3.95
CA PHE A 486 -10.65 -13.58 -3.98
C PHE A 486 -10.56 -12.39 -4.95
N ALA A 487 -9.43 -11.68 -4.94
CA ALA A 487 -9.18 -10.60 -5.90
C ALA A 487 -9.21 -11.09 -7.35
N MET A 488 -8.56 -12.23 -7.63
CA MET A 488 -8.56 -12.83 -8.97
C MET A 488 -9.97 -13.24 -9.42
N MET A 489 -10.78 -13.83 -8.53
CA MET A 489 -12.18 -14.16 -8.80
C MET A 489 -12.99 -12.90 -9.15
N GLN A 490 -12.88 -11.84 -8.35
CA GLN A 490 -13.56 -10.58 -8.62
C GLN A 490 -13.17 -10.00 -9.99
N ILE A 491 -11.87 -9.92 -10.29
CA ILE A 491 -11.38 -9.36 -11.55
C ILE A 491 -11.91 -10.17 -12.72
N ARG A 492 -11.82 -11.52 -12.67
CA ARG A 492 -12.33 -12.37 -13.75
C ARG A 492 -13.83 -12.19 -13.98
N LEU A 493 -14.64 -12.23 -12.93
CA LEU A 493 -16.09 -12.09 -13.03
C LEU A 493 -16.49 -10.71 -13.57
N VAL A 494 -15.90 -9.62 -13.07
CA VAL A 494 -16.22 -8.26 -13.53
C VAL A 494 -15.80 -8.04 -14.99
N ILE A 495 -14.58 -8.43 -15.33
CA ILE A 495 -14.08 -8.24 -16.70
C ILE A 495 -14.90 -9.07 -17.69
N ALA A 496 -15.17 -10.34 -17.38
CA ALA A 496 -16.01 -11.19 -18.23
C ALA A 496 -17.44 -10.63 -18.35
N THR A 497 -18.02 -10.09 -17.28
CA THR A 497 -19.33 -9.44 -17.29
C THR A 497 -19.36 -8.26 -18.27
N ILE A 498 -18.36 -7.37 -18.18
CA ILE A 498 -18.30 -6.19 -19.05
C ILE A 498 -18.06 -6.60 -20.50
N VAL A 499 -17.07 -7.47 -20.73
CA VAL A 499 -16.64 -7.92 -22.06
C VAL A 499 -17.74 -8.67 -22.80
N ARG A 500 -18.56 -9.46 -22.10
CA ARG A 500 -19.67 -10.23 -22.66
C ARG A 500 -20.86 -9.34 -23.08
N ASN A 501 -21.15 -8.28 -22.32
CA ASN A 501 -22.39 -7.54 -22.46
C ASN A 501 -22.23 -6.22 -23.21
N PHE A 502 -21.03 -5.65 -23.28
CA PHE A 502 -20.83 -4.31 -23.78
C PHE A 502 -19.65 -4.19 -24.74
N GLU A 503 -19.75 -3.24 -25.66
CA GLU A 503 -18.62 -2.57 -26.28
C GLU A 503 -18.34 -1.29 -25.51
N PHE A 504 -17.07 -0.85 -25.45
CA PHE A 504 -16.74 0.43 -24.83
C PHE A 504 -15.56 1.13 -25.49
N ARG A 505 -15.55 2.43 -25.36
CA ARG A 505 -14.48 3.29 -25.89
C ARG A 505 -14.27 4.50 -25.00
N LEU A 506 -13.10 5.14 -25.16
CA LEU A 506 -12.87 6.45 -24.56
C LEU A 506 -13.74 7.51 -25.27
N PRO A 507 -14.23 8.54 -24.54
CA PRO A 507 -14.87 9.69 -25.16
C PRO A 507 -13.90 10.38 -26.12
N PRO A 508 -14.27 10.66 -27.38
CA PRO A 508 -13.36 11.24 -28.39
C PRO A 508 -12.72 12.58 -27.94
N GLU A 509 -13.47 13.37 -27.19
CA GLU A 509 -13.04 14.68 -26.68
C GLU A 509 -11.98 14.57 -25.58
N GLN A 510 -12.00 13.46 -24.84
CA GLN A 510 -11.10 13.20 -23.72
C GLN A 510 -9.98 12.20 -24.06
N GLU A 511 -10.04 11.55 -25.22
CA GLU A 511 -9.17 10.43 -25.56
C GLU A 511 -7.68 10.81 -25.42
N LYS A 512 -7.27 11.91 -26.02
CA LYS A 512 -5.88 12.36 -25.97
C LYS A 512 -5.42 12.70 -24.55
N GLU A 513 -6.25 13.43 -23.80
CA GLU A 513 -5.94 13.80 -22.40
C GLU A 513 -5.89 12.58 -21.49
N THR A 514 -6.84 11.65 -21.66
CA THR A 514 -6.89 10.41 -20.89
C THR A 514 -5.69 9.53 -21.21
N LEU A 515 -5.32 9.39 -22.48
CA LEU A 515 -4.14 8.64 -22.91
C LEU A 515 -2.85 9.26 -22.35
N ASP A 516 -2.69 10.57 -22.41
CA ASP A 516 -1.52 11.26 -21.87
C ASP A 516 -1.45 11.14 -20.34
N THR A 517 -2.59 11.26 -19.67
CA THR A 517 -2.68 11.20 -18.20
C THR A 517 -2.45 9.79 -17.65
N LEU A 518 -2.99 8.77 -18.29
CA LEU A 518 -2.86 7.38 -17.84
C LEU A 518 -1.58 6.70 -18.34
N ASN A 519 -1.01 7.19 -19.44
CA ASN A 519 0.29 6.74 -19.91
C ASN A 519 1.40 7.25 -18.99
N ARG A 520 1.84 6.41 -18.01
CA ARG A 520 2.98 6.62 -17.10
C ARG A 520 2.88 7.81 -16.14
N THR A 521 2.26 8.94 -16.52
CA THR A 521 2.42 10.19 -15.77
C THR A 521 1.28 10.51 -14.81
N GLY A 522 0.10 9.95 -15.00
CA GLY A 522 -1.08 10.25 -14.18
C GLY A 522 -1.30 9.33 -12.99
N VAL A 523 -0.77 8.11 -13.04
CA VAL A 523 -0.89 7.15 -11.94
C VAL A 523 -0.12 7.64 -10.72
N GLN A 524 -0.78 7.63 -9.57
CA GLN A 524 -0.19 8.06 -8.29
C GLN A 524 0.15 6.86 -7.40
N ASP A 525 1.22 6.98 -6.65
CA ASP A 525 1.65 6.04 -5.62
C ASP A 525 1.23 6.58 -4.24
N CYS A 526 0.10 6.10 -3.79
CA CYS A 526 -0.46 6.43 -2.48
C CYS A 526 -0.38 5.23 -1.52
N PHE A 527 0.75 4.51 -1.49
CA PHE A 527 0.95 3.18 -0.94
C PHE A 527 0.29 2.11 -1.83
N THR A 528 -0.97 2.27 -2.14
CA THR A 528 -1.63 1.58 -3.24
C THR A 528 -1.73 2.52 -4.44
N MET A 529 -1.73 1.93 -5.63
CA MET A 529 -1.87 2.66 -6.87
C MET A 529 -3.23 3.36 -6.95
N VAL A 530 -3.22 4.62 -7.33
CA VAL A 530 -4.42 5.38 -7.68
C VAL A 530 -4.41 5.64 -9.18
N VAL A 531 -5.37 5.04 -9.88
CA VAL A 531 -5.60 5.30 -11.29
C VAL A 531 -6.40 6.61 -11.40
N PRO A 532 -5.97 7.58 -12.23
CA PRO A 532 -6.74 8.79 -12.49
C PRO A 532 -8.16 8.47 -12.96
N SER A 533 -9.09 9.33 -12.61
CA SER A 533 -10.47 9.22 -13.06
C SER A 533 -10.57 9.42 -14.58
N TYR A 534 -11.36 8.59 -15.24
CA TYR A 534 -11.63 8.68 -16.67
C TYR A 534 -13.02 8.12 -16.99
N ASP A 535 -13.59 8.58 -18.08
CA ASP A 535 -14.89 8.13 -18.55
C ASP A 535 -14.75 7.05 -19.63
N LEU A 536 -15.74 6.17 -19.69
CA LEU A 536 -15.97 5.26 -20.81
C LEU A 536 -17.39 5.46 -21.35
N ILE A 537 -17.55 5.35 -22.66
CA ILE A 537 -18.86 5.29 -23.32
C ILE A 537 -19.12 3.83 -23.65
N PHE A 538 -20.22 3.30 -23.14
CA PHE A 538 -20.65 1.92 -23.36
C PHE A 538 -21.78 1.85 -24.36
N THR A 539 -21.74 0.82 -25.21
CA THR A 539 -22.85 0.41 -26.08
C THR A 539 -23.15 -1.06 -25.85
N LYS A 540 -24.40 -1.45 -26.05
CA LYS A 540 -24.80 -2.86 -25.93
C LYS A 540 -24.10 -3.65 -27.00
N ARG A 541 -23.65 -4.83 -26.68
CA ARG A 541 -23.13 -5.81 -27.60
C ARG A 541 -24.29 -6.60 -28.22
N ASP A 542 -24.25 -6.80 -29.55
CA ASP A 542 -25.26 -7.56 -30.31
C ASP A 542 -25.25 -9.06 -29.98
#